data_120edf23abe427f9aebf8cc920c2226b
#
_entry.id   120edf23abe427f9aebf8cc920c2226b
#
_cell.length_a   1.000
_cell.length_b   1.000
_cell.length_c   1.000
_cell.angle_alpha   90.00
_cell.angle_beta   90.00
_cell.angle_gamma   90.00
#
_symmetry.space_group_name_H-M   'P 1'
#
loop_
_entity.id
_entity.type
_entity.pdbx_description
1 polymer ?
#
loop_
_entity_poly.entity_id
_entity_poly.type
_entity_poly.pdbx_seq_one_letter_code
_entity_poly.pdbx_strand_id
1 'polypeptide(L)'
;MSFDLGLSGRRALVTAGTKGVGAAVVEVLRENGANVVTTARSIRRNSLAGVHYVASNITTAEGCTLVAQSTLEHLGGIDIVVNVLGGSEAPAGGFAALDDEAWRKEIDLNLMPAVRLDRALLPSMLAQRSGVVVHVTSIQHELPLPESTTAYAAAKAALSTYSKALSKEVTPKGIRVVRVSPGWVETEAAVALAERLAAEAGTDYEGGSRSS
;
A
#
# COMPACT_ATOMS: atom_id res chain seq x y z
N MET A 1 -16.61 -25.36 0.39
CA MET A 1 -15.65 -25.61 1.50
C MET A 1 -15.01 -24.26 1.80
N SER A 2 -15.24 -23.70 2.99
CA SER A 2 -14.47 -22.51 3.44
C SER A 2 -13.16 -23.01 4.02
N PHE A 3 -12.05 -22.55 3.50
CA PHE A 3 -10.74 -22.84 4.09
C PHE A 3 -10.56 -21.92 5.29
N ASP A 4 -10.19 -22.47 6.44
CA ASP A 4 -9.74 -21.68 7.58
C ASP A 4 -8.37 -21.09 7.23
N LEU A 5 -8.31 -19.76 7.10
CA LEU A 5 -7.08 -19.03 6.81
C LEU A 5 -6.25 -18.75 8.08
N GLY A 6 -6.71 -19.16 9.25
CA GLY A 6 -6.05 -18.91 10.55
C GLY A 6 -5.97 -17.43 10.91
N LEU A 7 -6.92 -16.62 10.43
CA LEU A 7 -6.94 -15.16 10.62
C LEU A 7 -7.80 -14.71 11.79
N SER A 8 -8.60 -15.61 12.38
CA SER A 8 -9.46 -15.29 13.52
C SER A 8 -8.64 -14.75 14.70
N GLY A 9 -9.06 -13.58 15.21
CA GLY A 9 -8.38 -12.86 16.28
C GLY A 9 -7.04 -12.21 15.92
N ARG A 10 -6.54 -12.35 14.68
CA ARG A 10 -5.31 -11.68 14.25
C ARG A 10 -5.50 -10.17 14.19
N ARG A 11 -4.49 -9.44 14.59
CA ARG A 11 -4.44 -7.98 14.65
C ARG A 11 -3.79 -7.46 13.39
N ALA A 12 -4.53 -6.71 12.59
CA ALA A 12 -4.08 -6.29 11.27
C ALA A 12 -4.17 -4.77 11.07
N LEU A 13 -3.13 -4.19 10.46
CA LEU A 13 -3.17 -2.85 9.88
C LEU A 13 -3.15 -2.96 8.36
N VAL A 14 -4.08 -2.27 7.69
CA VAL A 14 -4.11 -2.13 6.24
C VAL A 14 -4.07 -0.64 5.88
N THR A 15 -3.06 -0.20 5.11
CA THR A 15 -3.01 1.18 4.66
C THR A 15 -3.91 1.41 3.44
N ALA A 16 -4.49 2.61 3.31
CA ALA A 16 -5.39 3.00 2.22
C ALA A 16 -6.63 2.08 2.05
N GLY A 17 -7.21 1.60 3.16
CA GLY A 17 -8.27 0.58 3.14
C GLY A 17 -9.70 1.10 2.92
N THR A 18 -9.88 2.29 2.33
CA THR A 18 -11.23 2.85 2.06
C THR A 18 -11.68 2.71 0.61
N LYS A 19 -10.81 2.24 -0.29
CA LYS A 19 -11.12 2.02 -1.72
C LYS A 19 -10.16 1.01 -2.37
N GLY A 20 -10.54 0.53 -3.56
CA GLY A 20 -9.70 -0.34 -4.39
C GLY A 20 -9.16 -1.57 -3.66
N VAL A 21 -7.93 -1.94 -3.95
CA VAL A 21 -7.25 -3.11 -3.36
C VAL A 21 -7.25 -3.08 -1.83
N GLY A 22 -7.00 -1.91 -1.23
CA GLY A 22 -6.98 -1.78 0.23
C GLY A 22 -8.31 -2.11 0.88
N ALA A 23 -9.42 -1.65 0.31
CA ALA A 23 -10.77 -1.96 0.81
C ALA A 23 -11.07 -3.46 0.71
N ALA A 24 -10.74 -4.10 -0.40
CA ALA A 24 -10.91 -5.54 -0.57
C ALA A 24 -10.07 -6.35 0.45
N VAL A 25 -8.84 -5.92 0.72
CA VAL A 25 -8.01 -6.56 1.75
C VAL A 25 -8.62 -6.40 3.15
N VAL A 26 -9.12 -5.22 3.49
CA VAL A 26 -9.82 -4.96 4.78
C VAL A 26 -11.04 -5.88 4.91
N GLU A 27 -11.85 -6.00 3.87
CA GLU A 27 -13.04 -6.85 3.86
C GLU A 27 -12.69 -8.32 4.07
N VAL A 28 -11.75 -8.85 3.30
CA VAL A 28 -11.30 -10.25 3.41
C VAL A 28 -10.75 -10.54 4.82
N LEU A 29 -9.90 -9.69 5.38
CA LEU A 29 -9.35 -9.88 6.72
C LEU A 29 -10.45 -9.87 7.78
N ARG A 30 -11.37 -8.90 7.71
CA ARG A 30 -12.50 -8.79 8.63
C ARG A 30 -13.43 -10.00 8.56
N GLU A 31 -13.79 -10.46 7.35
CA GLU A 31 -14.68 -11.60 7.13
C GLU A 31 -14.08 -12.91 7.64
N ASN A 32 -12.76 -13.00 7.69
CA ASN A 32 -12.04 -14.15 8.28
C ASN A 32 -11.67 -13.94 9.76
N GLY A 33 -12.33 -12.99 10.44
CA GLY A 33 -12.27 -12.82 11.88
C GLY A 33 -11.05 -12.05 12.41
N ALA A 34 -10.30 -11.35 11.56
CA ALA A 34 -9.22 -10.48 12.03
C ALA A 34 -9.78 -9.18 12.64
N ASN A 35 -9.07 -8.65 13.64
CA ASN A 35 -9.29 -7.30 14.17
C ASN A 35 -8.53 -6.31 13.29
N VAL A 36 -9.24 -5.47 12.55
CA VAL A 36 -8.64 -4.65 11.50
C VAL A 36 -8.64 -3.17 11.87
N VAL A 37 -7.47 -2.55 11.80
CA VAL A 37 -7.29 -1.10 11.73
C VAL A 37 -6.95 -0.74 10.29
N THR A 38 -7.52 0.34 9.80
CA THR A 38 -7.17 0.89 8.49
C THR A 38 -7.04 2.40 8.52
N THR A 39 -6.31 2.95 7.55
CA THR A 39 -6.10 4.39 7.45
C THR A 39 -6.41 4.91 6.05
N ALA A 40 -6.94 6.12 6.01
CA ALA A 40 -7.12 6.92 4.82
C ALA A 40 -7.10 8.41 5.19
N ARG A 41 -6.91 9.29 4.20
CA ARG A 41 -6.98 10.76 4.40
C ARG A 41 -8.35 11.23 4.90
N SER A 42 -9.40 10.55 4.46
CA SER A 42 -10.77 10.81 4.89
C SER A 42 -11.54 9.51 5.09
N ILE A 43 -12.41 9.47 6.09
CA ILE A 43 -13.25 8.31 6.40
C ILE A 43 -14.62 8.53 5.78
N ARG A 44 -15.08 7.56 4.98
CA ARG A 44 -16.41 7.60 4.35
C ARG A 44 -17.51 7.29 5.38
N ARG A 45 -18.72 7.82 5.16
CA ARG A 45 -19.89 7.57 6.05
C ARG A 45 -20.29 6.08 6.13
N ASN A 46 -20.04 5.30 5.08
CA ASN A 46 -20.35 3.87 4.98
C ASN A 46 -19.13 3.01 5.32
N SER A 47 -18.49 3.24 6.46
CA SER A 47 -17.40 2.43 6.96
C SER A 47 -17.89 1.03 7.35
N LEU A 48 -17.06 0.00 7.12
CA LEU A 48 -17.40 -1.39 7.48
C LEU A 48 -17.48 -1.53 9.01
N ALA A 49 -18.56 -2.14 9.50
CA ALA A 49 -18.70 -2.43 10.92
C ALA A 49 -17.58 -3.39 11.40
N GLY A 50 -17.07 -3.14 12.61
CA GLY A 50 -15.99 -3.93 13.19
C GLY A 50 -14.58 -3.59 12.68
N VAL A 51 -14.43 -2.55 11.87
CA VAL A 51 -13.13 -2.02 11.42
C VAL A 51 -12.86 -0.68 12.11
N HIS A 52 -11.67 -0.51 12.65
CA HIS A 52 -11.24 0.76 13.23
C HIS A 52 -10.55 1.63 12.16
N TYR A 53 -11.04 2.85 11.97
CA TYR A 53 -10.55 3.77 10.93
C TYR A 53 -9.77 4.92 11.55
N VAL A 54 -8.55 5.13 11.08
CA VAL A 54 -7.69 6.25 11.47
C VAL A 54 -7.57 7.25 10.31
N ALA A 55 -8.14 8.43 10.47
CA ALA A 55 -7.99 9.50 9.48
C ALA A 55 -6.59 10.11 9.58
N SER A 56 -5.76 9.92 8.58
CA SER A 56 -4.38 10.43 8.58
C SER A 56 -3.79 10.50 7.19
N ASN A 57 -2.89 11.48 6.98
CA ASN A 57 -2.04 11.54 5.80
C ASN A 57 -0.70 10.84 6.10
N ILE A 58 -0.58 9.58 5.72
CA ILE A 58 0.62 8.79 5.95
C ILE A 58 1.77 9.04 4.94
N THR A 59 1.65 10.04 4.05
CA THR A 59 2.80 10.52 3.29
C THR A 59 3.75 11.34 4.18
N THR A 60 3.30 11.77 5.37
CA THR A 60 4.11 12.49 6.36
C THR A 60 4.58 11.56 7.50
N ALA A 61 5.64 11.95 8.18
CA ALA A 61 6.18 11.21 9.32
C ALA A 61 5.19 11.22 10.50
N GLU A 62 4.58 12.37 10.76
CA GLU A 62 3.59 12.58 11.82
C GLU A 62 2.36 11.71 11.61
N GLY A 63 1.86 11.66 10.35
CA GLY A 63 0.73 10.82 9.99
C GLY A 63 1.01 9.33 10.18
N CYS A 64 2.20 8.86 9.83
CA CYS A 64 2.62 7.48 10.11
C CYS A 64 2.72 7.19 11.60
N THR A 65 3.26 8.12 12.38
CA THR A 65 3.37 8.01 13.85
C THR A 65 1.98 7.88 14.48
N LEU A 66 1.04 8.75 14.10
CA LEU A 66 -0.34 8.69 14.58
C LEU A 66 -0.99 7.34 14.29
N VAL A 67 -0.85 6.85 13.05
CA VAL A 67 -1.44 5.55 12.64
C VAL A 67 -0.83 4.40 13.43
N ALA A 68 0.49 4.37 13.59
CA ALA A 68 1.17 3.31 14.32
C ALA A 68 0.76 3.29 15.81
N GLN A 69 0.72 4.44 16.47
CA GLN A 69 0.28 4.58 17.85
C GLN A 69 -1.17 4.14 18.02
N SER A 70 -2.08 4.71 17.25
CA SER A 70 -3.51 4.34 17.29
C SER A 70 -3.74 2.84 17.03
N THR A 71 -2.95 2.24 16.12
CA THR A 71 -3.02 0.80 15.84
C THR A 71 -2.61 -0.02 17.07
N LEU A 72 -1.47 0.29 17.68
CA LEU A 72 -0.98 -0.45 18.85
C LEU A 72 -1.87 -0.25 20.08
N GLU A 73 -2.39 0.95 20.29
CA GLU A 73 -3.33 1.25 21.38
C GLU A 73 -4.66 0.49 21.22
N HIS A 74 -5.23 0.50 19.99
CA HIS A 74 -6.51 -0.15 19.73
C HIS A 74 -6.42 -1.68 19.76
N LEU A 75 -5.34 -2.26 19.21
CA LEU A 75 -5.20 -3.72 19.05
C LEU A 75 -4.38 -4.38 20.17
N GLY A 76 -3.65 -3.62 20.99
CA GLY A 76 -2.73 -4.17 22.00
C GLY A 76 -1.50 -4.88 21.42
N GLY A 77 -1.17 -4.62 20.14
CA GLY A 77 -0.07 -5.22 19.39
C GLY A 77 -0.42 -5.39 17.92
N ILE A 78 0.44 -6.04 17.14
CA ILE A 78 0.23 -6.20 15.70
C ILE A 78 0.75 -7.54 15.19
N ASP A 79 -0.03 -8.25 14.36
CA ASP A 79 0.34 -9.53 13.76
C ASP A 79 0.54 -9.41 12.25
N ILE A 80 -0.22 -8.50 11.58
CA ILE A 80 -0.21 -8.36 10.14
C ILE A 80 -0.18 -6.88 9.77
N VAL A 81 0.76 -6.47 8.93
CA VAL A 81 0.79 -5.15 8.31
C VAL A 81 0.71 -5.31 6.79
N VAL A 82 -0.29 -4.66 6.17
CA VAL A 82 -0.44 -4.64 4.71
C VAL A 82 -0.27 -3.22 4.21
N ASN A 83 0.89 -2.92 3.63
CA ASN A 83 1.22 -1.64 3.05
C ASN A 83 0.69 -1.57 1.62
N VAL A 84 -0.54 -1.08 1.45
CA VAL A 84 -1.23 -0.98 0.14
C VAL A 84 -1.08 0.40 -0.48
N LEU A 85 -0.86 1.45 0.34
CA LEU A 85 -0.82 2.83 -0.17
C LEU A 85 0.12 2.95 -1.36
N GLY A 86 -0.38 3.58 -2.41
CA GLY A 86 0.37 3.89 -3.61
C GLY A 86 -0.51 4.50 -4.69
N GLY A 87 0.12 5.01 -5.69
CA GLY A 87 -0.49 5.67 -6.84
C GLY A 87 0.47 6.69 -7.43
N SER A 88 0.08 7.32 -8.52
CA SER A 88 0.84 8.43 -9.14
C SER A 88 -0.10 9.52 -9.61
N GLU A 89 0.29 10.74 -9.30
CA GLU A 89 -0.29 11.99 -9.83
C GLU A 89 0.77 12.78 -10.64
N ALA A 90 1.89 12.11 -10.96
CA ALA A 90 2.96 12.73 -11.74
C ALA A 90 2.45 13.12 -13.15
N PRO A 91 2.94 14.24 -13.68
CA PRO A 91 2.58 14.65 -15.04
C PRO A 91 3.11 13.64 -16.07
N ALA A 92 2.36 13.47 -17.16
CA ALA A 92 2.86 12.78 -18.34
C ALA A 92 3.94 13.62 -19.05
N GLY A 93 4.70 13.00 -19.95
CA GLY A 93 5.78 13.65 -20.68
C GLY A 93 7.18 13.11 -20.39
N GLY A 94 7.23 11.95 -19.74
CA GLY A 94 8.46 11.22 -19.49
C GLY A 94 9.39 11.92 -18.50
N PHE A 95 10.70 11.68 -18.63
CA PHE A 95 11.70 12.17 -17.68
C PHE A 95 11.78 13.71 -17.62
N ALA A 96 11.52 14.38 -18.73
CA ALA A 96 11.65 15.85 -18.82
C ALA A 96 10.53 16.60 -18.06
N ALA A 97 9.38 15.95 -17.83
CA ALA A 97 8.26 16.52 -17.08
C ALA A 97 8.38 16.32 -15.56
N LEU A 98 9.37 15.54 -15.09
CA LEU A 98 9.53 15.17 -13.70
C LEU A 98 10.61 16.01 -13.03
N ASP A 99 10.21 17.09 -12.36
CA ASP A 99 11.08 17.89 -11.52
C ASP A 99 11.35 17.21 -10.15
N ASP A 100 12.23 17.80 -9.35
CA ASP A 100 12.60 17.30 -8.03
C ASP A 100 11.39 17.18 -7.07
N GLU A 101 10.37 18.04 -7.25
CA GLU A 101 9.16 18.01 -6.41
C GLU A 101 8.28 16.81 -6.78
N ALA A 102 8.10 16.53 -8.06
CA ALA A 102 7.39 15.35 -8.55
C ALA A 102 8.08 14.06 -8.06
N TRP A 103 9.39 13.97 -8.17
CA TRP A 103 10.17 12.85 -7.64
C TRP A 103 9.99 12.66 -6.14
N ARG A 104 10.04 13.74 -5.36
CA ARG A 104 9.88 13.69 -3.91
C ARG A 104 8.48 13.22 -3.52
N LYS A 105 7.43 13.73 -4.19
CA LYS A 105 6.05 13.30 -3.97
C LYS A 105 5.85 11.81 -4.23
N GLU A 106 6.40 11.29 -5.32
CA GLU A 106 6.28 9.87 -5.63
C GLU A 106 6.99 8.96 -4.61
N ILE A 107 8.14 9.36 -4.12
CA ILE A 107 8.86 8.64 -3.05
C ILE A 107 8.09 8.72 -1.73
N ASP A 108 7.60 9.91 -1.35
CA ASP A 108 6.83 10.10 -0.13
C ASP A 108 5.47 9.38 -0.15
N LEU A 109 4.90 9.11 -1.32
CA LEU A 109 3.66 8.36 -1.47
C LEU A 109 3.89 6.84 -1.53
N ASN A 110 4.89 6.38 -2.28
CA ASN A 110 5.00 4.97 -2.68
C ASN A 110 6.05 4.16 -1.92
N LEU A 111 6.95 4.82 -1.17
CA LEU A 111 8.02 4.17 -0.41
C LEU A 111 7.97 4.53 1.07
N MET A 112 8.01 5.82 1.39
CA MET A 112 8.24 6.28 2.76
C MET A 112 7.17 5.88 3.77
N PRO A 113 5.87 5.75 3.42
CA PRO A 113 4.86 5.25 4.34
C PRO A 113 5.15 3.84 4.86
N ALA A 114 5.54 2.92 3.98
CA ALA A 114 5.90 1.57 4.37
C ALA A 114 7.14 1.56 5.29
N VAL A 115 8.20 2.28 4.91
CA VAL A 115 9.43 2.38 5.73
C VAL A 115 9.15 2.96 7.12
N ARG A 116 8.32 4.00 7.22
CA ARG A 116 7.97 4.65 8.49
C ARG A 116 7.11 3.76 9.38
N LEU A 117 6.07 3.13 8.81
CA LEU A 117 5.17 2.22 9.53
C LEU A 117 5.88 0.94 9.97
N ASP A 118 6.68 0.33 9.12
CA ASP A 118 7.47 -0.85 9.47
C ASP A 118 8.40 -0.54 10.65
N ARG A 119 9.13 0.57 10.60
CA ARG A 119 10.01 1.01 11.68
C ARG A 119 9.27 1.22 13.01
N ALA A 120 8.02 1.68 12.97
CA ALA A 120 7.20 1.90 14.15
C ALA A 120 6.54 0.63 14.70
N LEU A 121 6.19 -0.32 13.84
CA LEU A 121 5.39 -1.49 14.20
C LEU A 121 6.21 -2.79 14.39
N LEU A 122 7.32 -2.94 13.66
CA LEU A 122 8.20 -4.11 13.77
C LEU A 122 8.71 -4.38 15.19
N PRO A 123 9.03 -3.38 16.05
CA PRO A 123 9.41 -3.67 17.43
C PRO A 123 8.39 -4.53 18.19
N SER A 124 7.08 -4.30 17.99
CA SER A 124 6.02 -5.13 18.58
C SER A 124 6.05 -6.56 18.05
N MET A 125 6.21 -6.75 16.73
CA MET A 125 6.35 -8.08 16.12
C MET A 125 7.61 -8.80 16.57
N LEU A 126 8.73 -8.10 16.69
CA LEU A 126 10.00 -8.66 17.15
C LEU A 126 9.92 -9.14 18.60
N ALA A 127 9.26 -8.37 19.48
CA ALA A 127 9.05 -8.76 20.87
C ALA A 127 8.23 -10.06 21.01
N GLN A 128 7.21 -10.23 20.18
CA GLN A 128 6.38 -11.46 20.15
C GLN A 128 6.96 -12.58 19.27
N ARG A 129 8.07 -12.32 18.55
CA ARG A 129 8.74 -13.24 17.61
C ARG A 129 7.80 -13.81 16.54
N SER A 130 6.82 -13.04 16.14
CA SER A 130 5.80 -13.43 15.17
C SER A 130 5.23 -12.21 14.49
N GLY A 131 5.04 -12.28 13.18
CA GLY A 131 4.41 -11.22 12.40
C GLY A 131 4.55 -11.44 10.90
N VAL A 132 3.69 -10.75 10.16
CA VAL A 132 3.71 -10.75 8.70
C VAL A 132 3.61 -9.31 8.20
N VAL A 133 4.55 -8.91 7.35
CA VAL A 133 4.50 -7.64 6.62
C VAL A 133 4.31 -7.94 5.14
N VAL A 134 3.31 -7.31 4.53
CA VAL A 134 3.01 -7.40 3.10
C VAL A 134 3.21 -6.04 2.46
N HIS A 135 4.12 -5.95 1.49
CA HIS A 135 4.29 -4.76 0.67
C HIS A 135 3.62 -4.94 -0.69
N VAL A 136 2.66 -4.09 -1.00
CA VAL A 136 2.05 -4.04 -2.32
C VAL A 136 2.90 -3.14 -3.21
N THR A 137 3.67 -3.76 -4.09
CA THR A 137 4.52 -3.12 -5.10
C THR A 137 3.71 -2.87 -6.39
N SER A 138 4.28 -3.10 -7.55
CA SER A 138 3.62 -3.02 -8.86
C SER A 138 4.45 -3.80 -9.86
N ILE A 139 3.84 -4.38 -10.89
CA ILE A 139 4.58 -4.95 -12.03
C ILE A 139 5.46 -3.90 -12.71
N GLN A 140 5.11 -2.62 -12.61
CA GLN A 140 5.86 -1.52 -13.21
C GLN A 140 7.27 -1.34 -12.60
N HIS A 141 7.60 -1.97 -11.48
CA HIS A 141 8.96 -1.99 -10.98
C HIS A 141 9.93 -2.79 -11.88
N GLU A 142 9.40 -3.65 -12.74
CA GLU A 142 10.15 -4.40 -13.77
C GLU A 142 9.79 -3.95 -15.19
N LEU A 143 8.53 -3.54 -15.41
CA LEU A 143 7.98 -3.10 -16.69
C LEU A 143 7.43 -1.67 -16.57
N PRO A 144 8.28 -0.64 -16.46
CA PRO A 144 7.84 0.74 -16.30
C PRO A 144 7.14 1.27 -17.55
N LEU A 145 6.20 2.19 -17.35
CA LEU A 145 5.60 2.99 -18.42
C LEU A 145 6.36 4.33 -18.50
N PRO A 146 7.31 4.48 -19.44
CA PRO A 146 8.29 5.57 -19.39
C PRO A 146 7.66 6.96 -19.54
N GLU A 147 6.56 7.05 -20.24
CA GLU A 147 5.90 8.35 -20.53
C GLU A 147 4.98 8.83 -19.40
N SER A 148 4.59 7.92 -18.47
CA SER A 148 3.51 8.22 -17.52
C SER A 148 3.88 7.96 -16.05
N THR A 149 4.76 6.99 -15.76
CA THR A 149 4.93 6.49 -14.39
C THR A 149 6.37 6.25 -13.97
N THR A 150 7.35 6.89 -14.60
CA THR A 150 8.78 6.69 -14.33
C THR A 150 9.14 6.82 -12.84
N ALA A 151 8.75 7.89 -12.18
CA ALA A 151 9.08 8.12 -10.78
C ALA A 151 8.31 7.16 -9.84
N TYR A 152 7.06 6.83 -10.17
CA TYR A 152 6.28 5.80 -9.49
C TYR A 152 6.96 4.43 -9.59
N ALA A 153 7.33 4.00 -10.80
CA ALA A 153 7.99 2.73 -11.04
C ALA A 153 9.31 2.62 -10.25
N ALA A 154 10.11 3.70 -10.25
CA ALA A 154 11.33 3.78 -9.47
C ALA A 154 11.07 3.68 -7.96
N ALA A 155 10.05 4.37 -7.42
CA ALA A 155 9.67 4.27 -6.02
C ALA A 155 9.18 2.86 -5.65
N LYS A 156 8.41 2.19 -6.53
CA LYS A 156 7.98 0.79 -6.34
C LYS A 156 9.13 -0.21 -6.46
N ALA A 157 10.14 0.06 -7.29
CA ALA A 157 11.39 -0.72 -7.34
C ALA A 157 12.18 -0.56 -6.04
N ALA A 158 12.28 0.65 -5.50
CA ALA A 158 12.89 0.90 -4.20
C ALA A 158 12.15 0.15 -3.08
N LEU A 159 10.80 0.18 -3.05
CA LEU A 159 9.98 -0.58 -2.10
C LEU A 159 10.22 -2.10 -2.24
N SER A 160 10.33 -2.60 -3.46
CA SER A 160 10.63 -4.02 -3.74
C SER A 160 11.98 -4.44 -3.17
N THR A 161 13.01 -3.61 -3.35
CA THR A 161 14.36 -3.85 -2.81
C THR A 161 14.37 -3.73 -1.28
N TYR A 162 13.70 -2.72 -0.71
CA TYR A 162 13.52 -2.54 0.73
C TYR A 162 12.85 -3.77 1.36
N SER A 163 11.75 -4.25 0.77
CA SER A 163 11.03 -5.44 1.22
C SER A 163 11.97 -6.66 1.31
N LYS A 164 12.80 -6.87 0.29
CA LYS A 164 13.75 -7.98 0.27
C LYS A 164 14.86 -7.82 1.33
N ALA A 165 15.38 -6.61 1.51
CA ALA A 165 16.40 -6.34 2.53
C ALA A 165 15.83 -6.58 3.93
N LEU A 166 14.65 -6.03 4.22
CA LEU A 166 13.96 -6.21 5.49
C LEU A 166 13.65 -7.69 5.77
N SER A 167 13.19 -8.44 4.75
CA SER A 167 12.94 -9.87 4.88
C SER A 167 14.17 -10.63 5.38
N LYS A 168 15.34 -10.36 4.81
CA LYS A 168 16.60 -11.00 5.24
C LYS A 168 16.97 -10.68 6.68
N GLU A 169 16.67 -9.47 7.14
CA GLU A 169 17.00 -9.01 8.49
C GLU A 169 16.09 -9.61 9.56
N VAL A 170 14.77 -9.70 9.30
CA VAL A 170 13.78 -10.02 10.33
C VAL A 170 13.25 -11.46 10.27
N THR A 171 13.42 -12.19 9.14
CA THR A 171 12.97 -13.59 9.04
C THR A 171 13.65 -14.51 10.08
N PRO A 172 14.96 -14.39 10.35
CA PRO A 172 15.58 -15.18 11.42
C PRO A 172 15.02 -14.87 12.81
N LYS A 173 14.30 -13.77 12.98
CA LYS A 173 13.66 -13.33 14.22
C LYS A 173 12.16 -13.68 14.30
N GLY A 174 11.65 -14.47 13.33
CA GLY A 174 10.27 -14.98 13.31
C GLY A 174 9.27 -14.12 12.55
N ILE A 175 9.69 -13.07 11.85
CA ILE A 175 8.81 -12.19 11.06
C ILE A 175 8.93 -12.50 9.57
N ARG A 176 7.82 -12.70 8.90
CA ARG A 176 7.77 -12.85 7.44
C ARG A 176 7.54 -11.51 6.78
N VAL A 177 8.34 -11.21 5.78
CA VAL A 177 8.12 -10.04 4.92
C VAL A 177 7.98 -10.55 3.49
N VAL A 178 6.85 -10.23 2.88
CA VAL A 178 6.53 -10.62 1.50
C VAL A 178 6.13 -9.39 0.69
N ARG A 179 6.28 -9.49 -0.61
CA ARG A 179 5.80 -8.48 -1.55
C ARG A 179 4.81 -9.11 -2.52
N VAL A 180 3.82 -8.34 -2.90
CA VAL A 180 2.85 -8.67 -3.95
C VAL A 180 2.99 -7.61 -5.03
N SER A 181 3.18 -8.03 -6.27
CA SER A 181 3.32 -7.14 -7.43
C SER A 181 2.11 -7.30 -8.34
N PRO A 182 1.03 -6.53 -8.10
CA PRO A 182 -0.13 -6.58 -8.98
C PRO A 182 0.25 -6.13 -10.39
N GLY A 183 -0.38 -6.77 -11.39
CA GLY A 183 -0.48 -6.23 -12.72
C GLY A 183 -1.61 -5.21 -12.82
N TRP A 184 -2.32 -5.21 -13.94
CA TRP A 184 -3.51 -4.38 -14.08
C TRP A 184 -4.63 -4.90 -13.17
N VAL A 185 -5.04 -4.07 -12.22
CA VAL A 185 -6.21 -4.31 -11.37
C VAL A 185 -7.20 -3.19 -11.65
N GLU A 186 -8.39 -3.52 -12.14
CA GLU A 186 -9.43 -2.55 -12.50
C GLU A 186 -10.02 -1.91 -11.23
N THR A 187 -9.34 -0.87 -10.76
CA THR A 187 -9.77 0.00 -9.65
C THR A 187 -10.19 1.36 -10.18
N GLU A 188 -10.92 2.15 -9.38
CA GLU A 188 -11.25 3.53 -9.74
C GLU A 188 -10.00 4.34 -10.18
N ALA A 189 -8.86 4.11 -9.54
CA ALA A 189 -7.60 4.79 -9.86
C ALA A 189 -6.99 4.29 -11.18
N ALA A 190 -7.10 2.99 -11.47
CA ALA A 190 -6.60 2.41 -12.72
C ALA A 190 -7.45 2.86 -13.91
N VAL A 191 -8.77 2.87 -13.75
CA VAL A 191 -9.70 3.40 -14.77
C VAL A 191 -9.40 4.86 -15.07
N ALA A 192 -9.27 5.71 -14.03
CA ALA A 192 -8.93 7.12 -14.21
C ALA A 192 -7.55 7.34 -14.88
N LEU A 193 -6.57 6.46 -14.63
CA LEU A 193 -5.29 6.50 -15.33
C LEU A 193 -5.47 6.17 -16.82
N ALA A 194 -6.19 5.09 -17.15
CA ALA A 194 -6.43 4.72 -18.54
C ALA A 194 -7.22 5.77 -19.31
N GLU A 195 -8.24 6.37 -18.70
CA GLU A 195 -9.00 7.48 -19.28
C GLU A 195 -8.13 8.71 -19.57
N ARG A 196 -7.22 9.04 -18.64
CA ARG A 196 -6.25 10.13 -18.82
C ARG A 196 -5.32 9.84 -19.98
N LEU A 197 -4.71 8.63 -20.02
CA LEU A 197 -3.81 8.22 -21.10
C LEU A 197 -4.51 8.19 -22.46
N ALA A 198 -5.76 7.71 -22.49
CA ALA A 198 -6.59 7.71 -23.69
C ALA A 198 -6.85 9.14 -24.21
N ALA A 199 -7.19 10.07 -23.31
CA ALA A 199 -7.41 11.48 -23.67
C ALA A 199 -6.13 12.15 -24.21
N GLU A 200 -4.99 11.89 -23.60
CA GLU A 200 -3.68 12.41 -24.01
C GLU A 200 -3.23 11.83 -25.37
N ALA A 201 -3.51 10.53 -25.62
CA ALA A 201 -3.19 9.87 -26.89
C ALA A 201 -4.24 10.08 -27.99
N GLY A 202 -5.36 10.70 -27.70
CA GLY A 202 -6.47 10.86 -28.66
C GLY A 202 -7.14 9.53 -29.05
N THR A 203 -7.17 8.57 -28.15
CA THR A 203 -7.75 7.23 -28.33
C THR A 203 -8.86 6.97 -27.30
N ASP A 204 -9.50 5.79 -27.35
CA ASP A 204 -10.50 5.38 -26.39
C ASP A 204 -9.89 4.66 -25.15
N TYR A 205 -10.76 4.29 -24.20
CA TYR A 205 -10.35 3.59 -22.98
C TYR A 205 -9.58 2.28 -23.28
N GLU A 206 -9.97 1.50 -24.30
CA GLU A 206 -9.28 0.26 -24.66
C GLU A 206 -7.85 0.53 -25.15
N GLY A 207 -7.66 1.61 -25.94
CA GLY A 207 -6.34 2.07 -26.35
C GLY A 207 -5.48 2.49 -25.16
N GLY A 208 -6.05 3.28 -24.23
CA GLY A 208 -5.37 3.70 -23.01
C GLY A 208 -4.98 2.54 -22.09
N SER A 209 -5.84 1.53 -21.93
CA SER A 209 -5.58 0.36 -21.10
C SER A 209 -4.52 -0.58 -21.67
N ARG A 210 -4.38 -0.66 -23.00
CA ARG A 210 -3.33 -1.45 -23.68
C ARG A 210 -1.96 -0.79 -23.62
N SER A 211 -1.92 0.54 -23.41
CA SER A 211 -0.70 1.31 -23.28
C SER A 211 -0.15 1.35 -21.84
N SER A 212 -0.92 0.83 -20.90
CA SER A 212 -0.58 0.74 -19.47
C SER A 212 -0.34 -0.70 -19.02
#